data_81b2d29db975e0f20e594893e8feb4f9
#
_entry.id   81b2d29db975e0f20e594893e8feb4f9
#
_cell.length_a   1.000
_cell.length_b   1.000
_cell.length_c   1.000
_cell.angle_alpha   90.00
_cell.angle_beta   90.00
_cell.angle_gamma   90.00
#
_symmetry.space_group_name_H-M   'P 1'
#
loop_
_entity.id
_entity.type
_entity.pdbx_description
1 polymer ?
#
loop_
_entity_poly.entity_id
_entity_poly.type
_entity_poly.pdbx_seq_one_letter_code
_entity_poly.pdbx_strand_id
1 'polypeptide(L)'
;MLTETESQERILRLQGMLRSKGIQAALFILPIDVYYFSGTRQNAVLWIPADGQPILLVRKSLSRAREESPIADIRFFPSSKEFAAVFSEDHSCIGMTFDAVPVQQHTYYTRALPGHRFVDISMILRELRSVKSPFELEQLRLSADKLASVLAEVPHFLKAGMRELDLSAELEYRLRKAGHEGYIRMRAFNQELFYGIAASSGGLNGGFFDGPVTGKGLSSASPHGASYDAIQVNQPVLIDYPGVFNGYIADMTRMFVVGRLDQELQRAFDVATDIQEMVRQAMKPGVICEDLFLSAASMAEHAGLGSYFMGMPGEQAKFVGHGVGLELDELPVLAKGFSMLLQANQVIAVEPKFVIPGKGVIGIENTFVVTAEGGVRLSDLPDDIVFLEP
;
A
#
# COMPACT_ATOMS: atom_id res chain seq x y z
N MET A 1 1.99 -15.94 -12.22
CA MET A 1 0.92 -15.42 -13.10
C MET A 1 -0.43 -15.67 -12.44
N LEU A 2 -1.42 -14.81 -12.69
CA LEU A 2 -2.79 -15.00 -12.19
C LEU A 2 -3.37 -16.29 -12.79
N THR A 3 -3.93 -17.17 -11.93
CA THR A 3 -4.58 -18.40 -12.40
C THR A 3 -5.99 -18.11 -12.91
N GLU A 4 -6.53 -19.01 -13.73
CA GLU A 4 -7.90 -18.89 -14.22
C GLU A 4 -8.91 -18.94 -13.04
N THR A 5 -8.73 -19.85 -12.10
CA THR A 5 -9.57 -19.96 -10.90
C THR A 5 -9.60 -18.67 -10.11
N GLU A 6 -8.43 -18.08 -9.80
CA GLU A 6 -8.33 -16.84 -9.05
C GLU A 6 -9.01 -15.67 -9.79
N SER A 7 -8.79 -15.53 -11.09
CA SER A 7 -9.46 -14.52 -11.93
C SER A 7 -10.97 -14.67 -11.89
N GLN A 8 -11.47 -15.89 -12.07
CA GLN A 8 -12.91 -16.19 -12.03
C GLN A 8 -13.53 -15.88 -10.67
N GLU A 9 -12.88 -16.25 -9.57
CA GLU A 9 -13.36 -15.95 -8.22
C GLU A 9 -13.48 -14.46 -7.97
N ARG A 10 -12.48 -13.66 -8.37
CA ARG A 10 -12.51 -12.20 -8.27
C ARG A 10 -13.66 -11.59 -9.07
N ILE A 11 -13.86 -12.07 -10.30
CA ILE A 11 -14.95 -11.63 -11.18
C ILE A 11 -16.30 -11.98 -10.58
N LEU A 12 -16.50 -13.21 -10.11
CA LEU A 12 -17.75 -13.64 -9.49
C LEU A 12 -18.11 -12.83 -8.23
N ARG A 13 -17.11 -12.52 -7.39
CA ARG A 13 -17.28 -11.65 -6.23
C ARG A 13 -17.74 -10.24 -6.65
N LEU A 14 -17.07 -9.64 -7.64
CA LEU A 14 -17.48 -8.34 -8.19
C LEU A 14 -18.90 -8.38 -8.74
N GLN A 15 -19.22 -9.37 -9.55
CA GLN A 15 -20.55 -9.55 -10.14
C GLN A 15 -21.64 -9.64 -9.08
N GLY A 16 -21.39 -10.36 -7.99
CA GLY A 16 -22.29 -10.41 -6.83
C GLY A 16 -22.53 -9.03 -6.21
N MET A 17 -21.47 -8.25 -6.03
CA MET A 17 -21.58 -6.88 -5.49
C MET A 17 -22.30 -5.94 -6.45
N LEU A 18 -22.04 -6.03 -7.77
CA LEU A 18 -22.73 -5.21 -8.79
C LEU A 18 -24.23 -5.51 -8.78
N ARG A 19 -24.63 -6.81 -8.81
CA ARG A 19 -26.04 -7.20 -8.74
C ARG A 19 -26.75 -6.67 -7.50
N SER A 20 -26.11 -6.75 -6.33
CA SER A 20 -26.69 -6.25 -5.07
C SER A 20 -26.96 -4.74 -5.07
N LYS A 21 -26.28 -3.99 -5.93
CA LYS A 21 -26.42 -2.54 -6.11
C LYS A 21 -27.23 -2.14 -7.35
N GLY A 22 -27.74 -3.11 -8.12
CA GLY A 22 -28.47 -2.84 -9.36
C GLY A 22 -27.61 -2.25 -10.48
N ILE A 23 -26.29 -2.53 -10.47
CA ILE A 23 -25.33 -2.10 -11.50
C ILE A 23 -25.16 -3.25 -12.49
N GLN A 24 -25.38 -3.00 -13.77
CA GLN A 24 -25.42 -4.05 -14.79
C GLN A 24 -24.04 -4.46 -15.31
N ALA A 25 -23.03 -3.59 -15.21
CA ALA A 25 -21.67 -3.90 -15.60
C ALA A 25 -20.66 -2.98 -14.94
N ALA A 26 -19.38 -3.33 -15.01
CA ALA A 26 -18.25 -2.48 -14.66
C ALA A 26 -17.29 -2.33 -15.83
N LEU A 27 -16.78 -1.09 -16.02
CA LEU A 27 -15.77 -0.74 -17.02
C LEU A 27 -14.48 -0.28 -16.32
N PHE A 28 -13.44 -1.10 -16.38
CA PHE A 28 -12.13 -0.77 -15.81
C PHE A 28 -11.16 -0.29 -16.87
N ILE A 29 -10.52 0.84 -16.61
CA ILE A 29 -9.53 1.46 -17.50
C ILE A 29 -8.19 1.73 -16.81
N LEU A 30 -8.15 1.68 -15.47
CA LEU A 30 -6.90 1.81 -14.73
C LEU A 30 -6.09 0.53 -14.84
N PRO A 31 -4.80 0.60 -15.22
CA PRO A 31 -3.99 -0.59 -15.43
C PRO A 31 -3.93 -1.54 -14.24
N ILE A 32 -4.01 -1.02 -13.01
CA ILE A 32 -3.97 -1.87 -11.80
C ILE A 32 -5.31 -2.58 -11.55
N ASP A 33 -6.44 -1.91 -11.83
CA ASP A 33 -7.76 -2.51 -11.72
C ASP A 33 -7.96 -3.58 -12.82
N VAL A 34 -7.47 -3.31 -14.05
CA VAL A 34 -7.44 -4.30 -15.13
C VAL A 34 -6.58 -5.51 -14.72
N TYR A 35 -5.37 -5.27 -14.18
CA TYR A 35 -4.48 -6.32 -13.71
C TYR A 35 -5.12 -7.20 -12.62
N TYR A 36 -5.81 -6.62 -11.67
CA TYR A 36 -6.44 -7.35 -10.57
C TYR A 36 -7.35 -8.48 -11.07
N PHE A 37 -8.14 -8.22 -12.11
CA PHE A 37 -9.07 -9.22 -12.66
C PHE A 37 -8.46 -10.07 -13.79
N SER A 38 -7.60 -9.46 -14.60
CA SER A 38 -7.13 -10.09 -15.84
C SER A 38 -5.69 -10.65 -15.79
N GLY A 39 -4.91 -10.32 -14.79
CA GLY A 39 -3.49 -10.73 -14.69
C GLY A 39 -2.54 -10.00 -15.65
N THR A 40 -3.03 -9.09 -16.49
CA THR A 40 -2.19 -8.31 -17.42
C THR A 40 -2.31 -6.81 -17.19
N ARG A 41 -1.19 -6.09 -17.29
CA ARG A 41 -1.14 -4.61 -17.26
C ARG A 41 -0.99 -3.99 -18.66
N GLN A 42 -1.31 -4.73 -19.70
CA GLN A 42 -1.29 -4.16 -21.05
C GLN A 42 -2.30 -3.00 -21.14
N ASN A 43 -2.04 -2.05 -22.06
CA ASN A 43 -2.96 -0.94 -22.30
C ASN A 43 -4.29 -1.49 -22.84
N ALA A 44 -5.27 -1.63 -21.98
CA ALA A 44 -6.52 -2.29 -22.25
C ALA A 44 -7.68 -1.66 -21.48
N VAL A 45 -8.88 -2.05 -21.86
CA VAL A 45 -10.13 -1.80 -21.14
C VAL A 45 -10.73 -3.15 -20.82
N LEU A 46 -11.12 -3.34 -19.56
CA LEU A 46 -11.79 -4.56 -19.12
C LEU A 46 -13.26 -4.25 -18.85
N TRP A 47 -14.13 -4.99 -19.53
CA TRP A 47 -15.56 -4.99 -19.31
C TRP A 47 -15.95 -6.24 -18.52
N ILE A 48 -16.68 -6.05 -17.43
CA ILE A 48 -17.23 -7.14 -16.61
C ILE A 48 -18.72 -6.89 -16.45
N PRO A 49 -19.59 -7.62 -17.16
CA PRO A 49 -21.04 -7.54 -16.95
C PRO A 49 -21.40 -8.20 -15.61
N ALA A 50 -22.48 -7.74 -14.98
CA ALA A 50 -23.00 -8.35 -13.74
C ALA A 50 -23.43 -9.81 -13.96
N ASP A 51 -23.87 -10.12 -15.19
CA ASP A 51 -24.21 -11.46 -15.64
C ASP A 51 -23.57 -11.70 -17.03
N GLY A 52 -22.68 -12.71 -17.11
CA GLY A 52 -21.97 -13.06 -18.34
C GLY A 52 -20.46 -13.05 -18.21
N GLN A 53 -19.79 -13.17 -19.35
CA GLN A 53 -18.33 -13.29 -19.42
C GLN A 53 -17.64 -11.93 -19.56
N PRO A 54 -16.46 -11.73 -18.94
CA PRO A 54 -15.68 -10.52 -19.11
C PRO A 54 -15.09 -10.45 -20.51
N ILE A 55 -14.84 -9.22 -20.99
CA ILE A 55 -14.19 -8.92 -22.28
C ILE A 55 -12.99 -8.01 -22.02
N LEU A 56 -11.82 -8.42 -22.47
CA LEU A 56 -10.59 -7.61 -22.41
C LEU A 56 -10.28 -7.02 -23.79
N LEU A 57 -10.40 -5.69 -23.91
CA LEU A 57 -10.17 -4.94 -25.13
C LEU A 57 -8.78 -4.29 -25.12
N VAL A 58 -7.83 -4.83 -25.86
CA VAL A 58 -6.41 -4.48 -25.82
C VAL A 58 -6.04 -3.48 -26.90
N ARG A 59 -5.42 -2.36 -26.54
CA ARG A 59 -4.98 -1.32 -27.49
C ARG A 59 -3.66 -1.64 -28.19
N LYS A 60 -2.76 -2.36 -27.47
CA LYS A 60 -1.44 -2.78 -27.98
C LYS A 60 -1.05 -4.13 -27.39
N SER A 61 -0.16 -4.83 -28.07
CA SER A 61 0.42 -6.10 -27.60
C SER A 61 -0.62 -7.18 -27.26
N LEU A 62 -1.55 -7.43 -28.19
CA LEU A 62 -2.61 -8.43 -28.02
C LEU A 62 -2.03 -9.83 -27.73
N SER A 63 -0.93 -10.22 -28.39
CA SER A 63 -0.26 -11.51 -28.16
C SER A 63 0.18 -11.64 -26.70
N ARG A 64 0.84 -10.60 -26.18
CA ARG A 64 1.31 -10.57 -24.80
C ARG A 64 0.14 -10.61 -23.79
N ALA A 65 -0.95 -9.89 -24.07
CA ALA A 65 -2.13 -9.95 -23.22
C ALA A 65 -2.72 -11.37 -23.17
N ARG A 66 -2.70 -12.11 -24.28
CA ARG A 66 -3.17 -13.50 -24.35
C ARG A 66 -2.25 -14.49 -23.62
N GLU A 67 -0.95 -14.19 -23.55
CA GLU A 67 0.02 -15.00 -22.79
C GLU A 67 -0.08 -14.75 -21.30
N GLU A 68 -0.41 -13.52 -20.88
CA GLU A 68 -0.43 -13.10 -19.47
C GLU A 68 -1.79 -13.34 -18.78
N SER A 69 -2.90 -13.28 -19.54
CA SER A 69 -4.25 -13.20 -19.00
C SER A 69 -5.04 -14.50 -19.18
N PRO A 70 -5.70 -14.99 -18.13
CA PRO A 70 -6.61 -16.14 -18.21
C PRO A 70 -8.01 -15.77 -18.75
N ILE A 71 -8.30 -14.51 -19.07
CA ILE A 71 -9.59 -14.10 -19.66
C ILE A 71 -9.76 -14.78 -21.03
N ALA A 72 -10.89 -15.43 -21.25
CA ALA A 72 -11.14 -16.16 -22.49
C ALA A 72 -11.37 -15.24 -23.69
N ASP A 73 -12.09 -14.14 -23.49
CA ASP A 73 -12.42 -13.18 -24.56
C ASP A 73 -11.48 -11.97 -24.56
N ILE A 74 -10.41 -12.08 -25.34
CA ILE A 74 -9.39 -11.01 -25.50
C ILE A 74 -9.37 -10.59 -26.97
N ARG A 75 -9.69 -9.32 -27.22
CA ARG A 75 -9.80 -8.72 -28.56
C ARG A 75 -8.95 -7.45 -28.67
N PHE A 76 -8.66 -7.05 -29.91
CA PHE A 76 -8.21 -5.68 -30.15
C PHE A 76 -9.28 -4.68 -29.74
N PHE A 77 -8.84 -3.55 -29.21
CA PHE A 77 -9.73 -2.42 -28.93
C PHE A 77 -10.37 -1.95 -30.24
N PRO A 78 -11.70 -1.94 -30.37
CA PRO A 78 -12.38 -1.62 -31.58
C PRO A 78 -12.27 -0.14 -31.94
N SER A 79 -12.64 0.22 -33.15
CA SER A 79 -12.81 1.62 -33.55
C SER A 79 -13.89 2.30 -32.71
N SER A 80 -13.86 3.62 -32.60
CA SER A 80 -14.86 4.38 -31.84
C SER A 80 -16.30 4.17 -32.31
N LYS A 81 -16.48 3.78 -33.58
CA LYS A 81 -17.80 3.49 -34.18
C LYS A 81 -18.33 2.10 -33.76
N GLU A 82 -17.43 1.17 -33.54
CA GLU A 82 -17.75 -0.22 -33.17
C GLU A 82 -17.75 -0.45 -31.64
N PHE A 83 -17.20 0.48 -30.89
CA PHE A 83 -17.00 0.30 -29.45
C PHE A 83 -18.33 0.03 -28.72
N ALA A 84 -19.37 0.79 -29.00
CA ALA A 84 -20.67 0.59 -28.38
C ALA A 84 -21.31 -0.77 -28.72
N ALA A 85 -21.06 -1.28 -29.94
CA ALA A 85 -21.61 -2.56 -30.38
C ALA A 85 -20.95 -3.79 -29.70
N VAL A 86 -19.85 -3.62 -28.97
CA VAL A 86 -19.23 -4.70 -28.18
C VAL A 86 -20.08 -5.06 -26.97
N PHE A 87 -20.88 -4.10 -26.47
CA PHE A 87 -21.66 -4.23 -25.24
C PHE A 87 -23.15 -4.40 -25.55
N SER A 88 -23.85 -5.21 -24.75
CA SER A 88 -25.29 -5.36 -24.87
C SER A 88 -26.01 -4.06 -24.54
N GLU A 89 -27.08 -3.74 -25.25
CA GLU A 89 -27.94 -2.55 -25.01
C GLU A 89 -28.65 -2.59 -23.65
N ASP A 90 -28.72 -3.75 -23.01
CA ASP A 90 -29.40 -3.93 -21.71
C ASP A 90 -28.63 -3.37 -20.49
N HIS A 91 -27.40 -2.83 -20.70
CA HIS A 91 -26.55 -2.34 -19.61
C HIS A 91 -26.72 -0.83 -19.40
N SER A 92 -27.85 -0.40 -18.88
CA SER A 92 -28.17 1.04 -18.69
C SER A 92 -27.34 1.72 -17.58
N CYS A 93 -26.80 0.97 -16.62
CA CYS A 93 -25.98 1.46 -15.51
C CYS A 93 -24.63 0.76 -15.46
N ILE A 94 -23.54 1.52 -15.66
CA ILE A 94 -22.17 1.03 -15.74
C ILE A 94 -21.36 1.60 -14.58
N GLY A 95 -20.71 0.74 -13.81
CA GLY A 95 -19.77 1.12 -12.75
C GLY A 95 -18.41 1.53 -13.32
N MET A 96 -17.80 2.57 -12.76
CA MET A 96 -16.43 3.00 -13.05
C MET A 96 -15.78 3.51 -11.76
N THR A 97 -14.47 3.37 -11.61
CA THR A 97 -13.72 3.80 -10.42
C THR A 97 -13.39 5.30 -10.48
N PHE A 98 -14.33 6.15 -10.01
CA PHE A 98 -14.24 7.61 -10.12
C PHE A 98 -13.13 8.23 -9.26
N ASP A 99 -12.69 7.54 -8.22
CA ASP A 99 -11.60 7.99 -7.34
C ASP A 99 -10.24 8.14 -8.07
N ALA A 100 -10.07 7.46 -9.21
CA ALA A 100 -8.81 7.46 -9.93
C ALA A 100 -8.94 7.69 -11.44
N VAL A 101 -10.16 7.70 -11.99
CA VAL A 101 -10.41 7.95 -13.42
C VAL A 101 -10.40 9.45 -13.70
N PRO A 102 -9.52 9.95 -14.61
CA PRO A 102 -9.56 11.34 -15.02
C PRO A 102 -10.90 11.74 -15.65
N VAL A 103 -11.39 12.93 -15.35
CA VAL A 103 -12.66 13.47 -15.92
C VAL A 103 -12.70 13.38 -17.44
N GLN A 104 -11.57 13.61 -18.11
CA GLN A 104 -11.48 13.48 -19.56
C GLN A 104 -11.78 12.05 -20.04
N GLN A 105 -11.31 11.03 -19.33
CA GLN A 105 -11.59 9.63 -19.65
C GLN A 105 -13.05 9.29 -19.40
N HIS A 106 -13.60 9.70 -18.27
CA HIS A 106 -15.03 9.55 -17.99
C HIS A 106 -15.88 10.19 -19.09
N THR A 107 -15.59 11.44 -19.50
CA THR A 107 -16.29 12.14 -20.57
C THR A 107 -16.20 11.40 -21.92
N TYR A 108 -15.01 10.84 -22.23
CA TYR A 108 -14.83 10.05 -23.43
C TYR A 108 -15.76 8.83 -23.45
N TYR A 109 -15.79 8.03 -22.38
CA TYR A 109 -16.61 6.82 -22.32
C TYR A 109 -18.11 7.13 -22.25
N THR A 110 -18.51 8.22 -21.57
CA THR A 110 -19.91 8.67 -21.58
C THR A 110 -20.39 9.02 -23.01
N ARG A 111 -19.52 9.62 -23.82
CA ARG A 111 -19.84 9.90 -25.23
C ARG A 111 -19.78 8.65 -26.12
N ALA A 112 -18.88 7.73 -25.82
CA ALA A 112 -18.73 6.48 -26.58
C ALA A 112 -19.86 5.47 -26.31
N LEU A 113 -20.53 5.57 -25.18
CA LEU A 113 -21.66 4.73 -24.76
C LEU A 113 -22.89 5.59 -24.46
N PRO A 114 -23.50 6.19 -25.49
CA PRO A 114 -24.68 7.05 -25.32
C PRO A 114 -25.86 6.24 -24.77
N GLY A 115 -26.63 6.83 -23.87
CA GLY A 115 -27.76 6.16 -23.21
C GLY A 115 -27.40 5.37 -21.95
N HIS A 116 -26.11 5.22 -21.65
CA HIS A 116 -25.65 4.55 -20.42
C HIS A 116 -25.33 5.59 -19.34
N ARG A 117 -25.71 5.27 -18.10
CA ARG A 117 -25.38 6.07 -16.92
C ARG A 117 -24.17 5.46 -16.22
N PHE A 118 -23.12 6.25 -16.03
CA PHE A 118 -21.96 5.84 -15.23
C PHE A 118 -22.19 6.17 -13.74
N VAL A 119 -21.79 5.24 -12.89
CA VAL A 119 -21.86 5.36 -11.42
C VAL A 119 -20.52 4.99 -10.79
N ASP A 120 -20.23 5.59 -9.64
CA ASP A 120 -19.01 5.29 -8.91
C ASP A 120 -19.08 3.92 -8.23
N ILE A 121 -18.06 3.09 -8.50
CA ILE A 121 -17.86 1.79 -7.85
C ILE A 121 -16.50 1.72 -7.13
N SER A 122 -15.87 2.86 -6.86
CA SER A 122 -14.55 2.90 -6.22
C SER A 122 -14.54 2.15 -4.90
N MET A 123 -15.52 2.39 -4.03
CA MET A 123 -15.63 1.69 -2.75
C MET A 123 -15.90 0.19 -2.92
N ILE A 124 -16.72 -0.21 -3.90
CA ILE A 124 -16.97 -1.64 -4.19
C ILE A 124 -15.65 -2.35 -4.52
N LEU A 125 -14.82 -1.76 -5.39
CA LEU A 125 -13.52 -2.33 -5.74
C LEU A 125 -12.55 -2.34 -4.55
N ARG A 126 -12.47 -1.25 -3.79
CA ARG A 126 -11.59 -1.16 -2.62
C ARG A 126 -11.98 -2.17 -1.53
N GLU A 127 -13.25 -2.34 -1.26
CA GLU A 127 -13.77 -3.36 -0.33
C GLU A 127 -13.46 -4.78 -0.84
N LEU A 128 -13.68 -5.04 -2.14
CA LEU A 128 -13.37 -6.32 -2.76
C LEU A 128 -11.89 -6.69 -2.60
N ARG A 129 -10.98 -5.74 -2.84
CA ARG A 129 -9.52 -5.91 -2.75
C ARG A 129 -9.03 -5.96 -1.30
N SER A 130 -9.79 -5.42 -0.35
CA SER A 130 -9.35 -5.38 1.05
C SER A 130 -9.20 -6.77 1.66
N VAL A 131 -10.06 -7.72 1.30
CA VAL A 131 -10.03 -9.12 1.78
C VAL A 131 -9.26 -9.98 0.77
N LYS A 132 -8.07 -10.41 1.16
CA LYS A 132 -7.12 -11.10 0.28
C LYS A 132 -7.49 -12.58 0.09
N SER A 133 -7.30 -13.08 -1.12
CA SER A 133 -7.37 -14.50 -1.41
C SER A 133 -6.11 -15.24 -0.91
N PRO A 134 -6.11 -16.58 -0.85
CA PRO A 134 -4.90 -17.35 -0.56
C PRO A 134 -3.75 -17.05 -1.52
N PHE A 135 -4.04 -16.83 -2.81
CA PHE A 135 -3.06 -16.43 -3.81
C PHE A 135 -2.43 -15.07 -3.47
N GLU A 136 -3.25 -14.08 -3.11
CA GLU A 136 -2.77 -12.74 -2.74
C GLU A 136 -1.92 -12.77 -1.47
N LEU A 137 -2.33 -13.55 -0.47
CA LEU A 137 -1.55 -13.73 0.77
C LEU A 137 -0.17 -14.34 0.50
N GLU A 138 -0.07 -15.29 -0.44
CA GLU A 138 1.22 -15.87 -0.85
C GLU A 138 2.11 -14.80 -1.51
N GLN A 139 1.56 -13.97 -2.41
CA GLN A 139 2.33 -12.89 -3.05
C GLN A 139 2.80 -11.84 -2.04
N LEU A 140 1.95 -11.47 -1.10
CA LEU A 140 2.28 -10.51 -0.03
C LEU A 140 3.36 -11.06 0.90
N ARG A 141 3.30 -12.36 1.25
CA ARG A 141 4.35 -13.02 2.03
C ARG A 141 5.68 -13.03 1.29
N LEU A 142 5.67 -13.37 0.00
CA LEU A 142 6.86 -13.28 -0.85
C LEU A 142 7.48 -11.88 -0.83
N SER A 143 6.65 -10.85 -0.92
CA SER A 143 7.11 -9.44 -0.88
C SER A 143 7.71 -9.07 0.47
N ALA A 144 7.08 -9.48 1.57
CA ALA A 144 7.58 -9.27 2.92
C ALA A 144 8.91 -9.99 3.18
N ASP A 145 9.04 -11.25 2.76
CA ASP A 145 10.27 -12.05 2.96
C ASP A 145 11.45 -11.48 2.16
N LYS A 146 11.21 -11.05 0.92
CA LYS A 146 12.26 -10.43 0.10
C LYS A 146 12.69 -9.07 0.66
N LEU A 147 11.76 -8.24 1.11
CA LEU A 147 12.08 -6.98 1.78
C LEU A 147 12.87 -7.24 3.06
N ALA A 148 12.41 -8.16 3.91
CA ALA A 148 13.08 -8.54 5.14
C ALA A 148 14.51 -9.02 4.90
N SER A 149 14.74 -9.81 3.85
CA SER A 149 16.08 -10.29 3.49
C SER A 149 17.05 -9.16 3.15
N VAL A 150 16.57 -8.10 2.48
CA VAL A 150 17.39 -6.94 2.16
C VAL A 150 17.64 -6.06 3.38
N LEU A 151 16.62 -5.84 4.23
CA LEU A 151 16.79 -5.08 5.46
C LEU A 151 17.76 -5.77 6.44
N ALA A 152 17.82 -7.09 6.46
CA ALA A 152 18.80 -7.86 7.24
C ALA A 152 20.26 -7.63 6.80
N GLU A 153 20.49 -7.16 5.57
CA GLU A 153 21.83 -6.85 5.07
C GLU A 153 22.34 -5.45 5.49
N VAL A 154 21.47 -4.56 5.98
CA VAL A 154 21.80 -3.16 6.33
C VAL A 154 23.04 -3.05 7.23
N PRO A 155 23.23 -3.90 8.27
CA PRO A 155 24.41 -3.83 9.13
C PRO A 155 25.76 -3.98 8.39
N HIS A 156 25.76 -4.54 7.18
CA HIS A 156 26.98 -4.75 6.41
C HIS A 156 27.45 -3.51 5.65
N PHE A 157 26.58 -2.50 5.47
CA PHE A 157 26.91 -1.33 4.67
C PHE A 157 26.57 0.01 5.31
N LEU A 158 25.68 0.07 6.29
CA LEU A 158 25.38 1.30 7.03
C LEU A 158 26.58 1.74 7.88
N LYS A 159 27.01 3.00 7.70
CA LYS A 159 28.14 3.58 8.43
C LYS A 159 27.84 5.04 8.79
N ALA A 160 28.38 5.50 9.92
CA ALA A 160 28.41 6.92 10.24
C ALA A 160 29.19 7.70 9.18
N GLY A 161 28.76 8.92 8.90
CA GLY A 161 29.36 9.81 7.91
C GLY A 161 28.86 9.60 6.47
N MET A 162 28.21 8.47 6.13
CA MET A 162 27.56 8.33 4.83
C MET A 162 26.28 9.20 4.79
N ARG A 163 25.89 9.65 3.59
CA ARG A 163 24.65 10.42 3.44
C ARG A 163 23.44 9.47 3.46
N GLU A 164 22.29 9.98 3.88
CA GLU A 164 21.02 9.23 3.76
C GLU A 164 20.79 8.75 2.32
N LEU A 165 21.13 9.59 1.32
CA LEU A 165 21.04 9.23 -0.10
C LEU A 165 21.92 8.04 -0.47
N ASP A 166 23.13 7.95 0.09
CA ASP A 166 24.06 6.83 -0.20
C ASP A 166 23.52 5.52 0.41
N LEU A 167 22.92 5.60 1.61
CA LEU A 167 22.21 4.48 2.25
C LEU A 167 21.01 4.02 1.41
N SER A 168 20.18 4.98 0.99
CA SER A 168 19.02 4.73 0.14
C SER A 168 19.43 4.05 -1.18
N ALA A 169 20.45 4.59 -1.86
CA ALA A 169 20.93 4.02 -3.12
C ALA A 169 21.46 2.57 -2.95
N GLU A 170 22.11 2.26 -1.84
CA GLU A 170 22.58 0.91 -1.53
C GLU A 170 21.40 -0.06 -1.27
N LEU A 171 20.38 0.39 -0.55
CA LEU A 171 19.14 -0.37 -0.34
C LEU A 171 18.41 -0.62 -1.66
N GLU A 172 18.21 0.41 -2.46
CA GLU A 172 17.52 0.34 -3.76
C GLU A 172 18.25 -0.60 -4.72
N TYR A 173 19.59 -0.54 -4.75
CA TYR A 173 20.41 -1.49 -5.53
C TYR A 173 20.14 -2.94 -5.12
N ARG A 174 20.12 -3.25 -3.82
CA ARG A 174 19.87 -4.60 -3.30
C ARG A 174 18.43 -5.04 -3.55
N LEU A 175 17.47 -4.17 -3.28
CA LEU A 175 16.06 -4.41 -3.58
C LEU A 175 15.87 -4.70 -5.08
N ARG A 176 16.49 -3.90 -5.94
CA ARG A 176 16.42 -4.12 -7.40
C ARG A 176 17.05 -5.46 -7.81
N LYS A 177 18.15 -5.86 -7.22
CA LYS A 177 18.78 -7.18 -7.47
C LYS A 177 17.90 -8.33 -6.97
N ALA A 178 17.15 -8.14 -5.89
CA ALA A 178 16.18 -9.12 -5.39
C ALA A 178 14.93 -9.23 -6.29
N GLY A 179 14.79 -8.33 -7.28
CA GLY A 179 13.67 -8.31 -8.24
C GLY A 179 12.57 -7.31 -7.92
N HIS A 180 12.82 -6.34 -7.03
CA HIS A 180 11.88 -5.27 -6.71
C HIS A 180 11.51 -4.47 -7.97
N GLU A 181 10.23 -4.14 -8.13
CA GLU A 181 9.73 -3.49 -9.36
C GLU A 181 10.05 -1.99 -9.44
N GLY A 182 10.48 -1.37 -8.33
CA GLY A 182 10.98 0.02 -8.26
C GLY A 182 9.89 1.07 -8.16
N TYR A 183 8.64 0.72 -8.40
CA TYR A 183 7.53 1.65 -8.42
C TYR A 183 6.52 1.33 -7.33
N ILE A 184 6.31 2.27 -6.40
CA ILE A 184 5.32 2.15 -5.33
C ILE A 184 4.01 2.77 -5.79
N ARG A 185 2.98 1.97 -5.95
CA ARG A 185 1.66 2.47 -6.35
C ARG A 185 0.88 2.94 -5.14
N MET A 186 0.28 4.11 -5.29
CA MET A 186 -0.70 4.66 -4.37
C MET A 186 -1.95 5.02 -5.15
N ARG A 187 -3.13 4.84 -4.53
CA ARG A 187 -4.41 5.21 -5.14
C ARG A 187 -4.78 6.65 -4.84
N ALA A 188 -4.29 7.20 -3.76
CA ALA A 188 -4.53 8.59 -3.39
C ALA A 188 -4.09 9.56 -4.50
N PHE A 189 -4.92 10.57 -4.74
CA PHE A 189 -4.67 11.53 -5.81
C PHE A 189 -3.32 12.25 -5.66
N ASN A 190 -2.54 12.22 -6.75
CA ASN A 190 -1.27 12.94 -6.87
C ASN A 190 -0.22 12.57 -5.80
N GLN A 191 -0.28 11.36 -5.25
CA GLN A 191 0.76 10.84 -4.37
C GLN A 191 1.73 9.97 -5.18
N GLU A 192 3.01 10.29 -5.02
CA GLU A 192 4.12 9.60 -5.66
C GLU A 192 5.12 9.18 -4.59
N LEU A 193 5.50 7.92 -4.57
CA LEU A 193 6.54 7.41 -3.71
C LEU A 193 7.51 6.57 -4.53
N PHE A 194 8.79 6.92 -4.46
CA PHE A 194 9.86 6.19 -5.12
C PHE A 194 10.67 5.41 -4.08
N TYR A 195 10.65 4.12 -4.14
CA TYR A 195 11.26 3.13 -3.24
C TYR A 195 10.81 3.25 -1.77
N GLY A 196 11.25 4.24 -1.01
CA GLY A 196 10.95 4.35 0.42
C GLY A 196 11.71 5.49 1.09
N ILE A 197 11.82 5.43 2.41
CA ILE A 197 12.38 6.46 3.27
C ILE A 197 13.57 5.89 4.01
N ALA A 198 14.73 6.52 3.87
CA ALA A 198 15.88 6.33 4.77
C ALA A 198 16.19 7.70 5.39
N ALA A 199 15.92 7.86 6.67
CA ALA A 199 16.00 9.14 7.35
C ALA A 199 16.75 9.02 8.68
N SER A 200 17.64 9.99 8.94
CA SER A 200 18.32 10.19 10.20
C SER A 200 17.77 11.44 10.90
N SER A 201 18.52 12.05 11.79
CA SER A 201 18.08 13.22 12.59
C SER A 201 17.57 14.41 11.75
N GLY A 202 18.01 14.55 10.50
CA GLY A 202 17.50 15.55 9.57
C GLY A 202 16.14 15.21 8.99
N GLY A 203 15.71 13.95 9.08
CA GLY A 203 14.49 13.40 8.50
C GLY A 203 13.22 13.64 9.31
N LEU A 204 13.22 14.60 10.24
CA LEU A 204 12.06 14.96 11.08
C LEU A 204 10.92 15.60 10.29
N ASN A 205 11.12 15.88 9.00
CA ASN A 205 10.14 16.58 8.20
C ASN A 205 9.01 15.63 7.80
N GLY A 206 7.81 15.96 8.20
CA GLY A 206 6.58 15.42 7.65
C GLY A 206 6.08 16.27 6.49
N GLY A 207 4.96 15.87 5.88
CA GLY A 207 4.13 16.81 5.18
C GLY A 207 4.02 16.70 3.67
N PHE A 208 4.73 15.80 2.97
CA PHE A 208 4.47 15.60 1.54
C PHE A 208 3.20 14.74 1.29
N PHE A 209 3.04 13.70 2.03
CA PHE A 209 1.86 12.84 2.03
C PHE A 209 1.39 12.59 3.47
N ASP A 210 0.21 12.03 3.64
CA ASP A 210 -0.36 11.73 4.97
C ASP A 210 0.33 10.48 5.55
N GLY A 211 1.48 10.71 6.19
CA GLY A 211 2.31 9.71 6.84
C GLY A 211 3.02 10.31 8.05
N PRO A 212 3.44 9.49 9.03
CA PRO A 212 4.09 9.98 10.26
C PRO A 212 5.47 10.58 9.99
N VAL A 213 6.14 10.12 8.95
CA VAL A 213 7.47 10.57 8.51
C VAL A 213 7.54 10.50 7.00
N THR A 214 8.02 11.54 6.36
CA THR A 214 8.22 11.54 4.90
C THR A 214 9.68 11.72 4.50
N GLY A 215 10.56 12.04 5.44
CA GLY A 215 11.94 12.41 5.17
C GLY A 215 12.07 13.82 4.64
N LYS A 216 13.31 14.31 4.49
CA LYS A 216 13.63 15.65 4.03
C LYS A 216 13.65 15.76 2.50
N GLY A 217 14.01 14.68 1.82
CA GLY A 217 14.16 14.65 0.37
C GLY A 217 15.36 15.41 -0.17
N LEU A 218 15.50 15.43 -1.49
CA LEU A 218 16.66 16.01 -2.17
C LEU A 218 16.47 17.50 -2.53
N SER A 219 15.23 17.96 -2.65
CA SER A 219 14.89 19.32 -3.03
C SER A 219 13.42 19.62 -2.76
N SER A 220 13.00 20.88 -2.89
CA SER A 220 11.59 21.28 -2.81
C SER A 220 10.70 20.63 -3.89
N ALA A 221 11.28 20.11 -4.98
CA ALA A 221 10.57 19.36 -6.01
C ALA A 221 10.52 17.86 -5.72
N SER A 222 11.36 17.37 -4.80
CA SER A 222 11.38 15.98 -4.31
C SER A 222 11.49 16.04 -2.77
N PRO A 223 10.40 16.37 -2.06
CA PRO A 223 10.40 16.72 -0.63
C PRO A 223 10.20 15.52 0.27
N HIS A 224 10.52 14.31 -0.18
CA HIS A 224 10.37 13.06 0.57
C HIS A 224 11.55 12.13 0.33
N GLY A 225 11.69 11.11 1.19
CA GLY A 225 12.76 10.13 1.13
C GLY A 225 14.08 10.66 1.68
N ALA A 226 15.17 10.02 1.30
CA ALA A 226 16.51 10.32 1.76
C ALA A 226 17.01 11.71 1.32
N SER A 227 17.86 12.31 2.13
CA SER A 227 18.47 13.63 1.89
C SER A 227 20.00 13.53 1.69
N TYR A 228 20.64 14.71 1.54
CA TYR A 228 22.11 14.82 1.54
C TYR A 228 22.71 14.88 2.95
N ASP A 229 21.90 14.83 4.00
CA ASP A 229 22.39 14.89 5.38
C ASP A 229 23.21 13.65 5.71
N ALA A 230 24.30 13.83 6.45
CA ALA A 230 25.17 12.75 6.87
C ALA A 230 24.63 12.06 8.12
N ILE A 231 24.59 10.73 8.10
CA ILE A 231 24.23 9.89 9.24
C ILE A 231 25.28 10.08 10.35
N GLN A 232 24.83 10.45 11.55
CA GLN A 232 25.71 10.72 12.67
C GLN A 232 25.76 9.53 13.65
N VAL A 233 26.83 9.44 14.41
CA VAL A 233 26.89 8.51 15.54
C VAL A 233 25.87 8.91 16.62
N ASN A 234 25.34 7.90 17.32
CA ASN A 234 24.38 8.05 18.43
C ASN A 234 23.03 8.69 18.02
N GLN A 235 22.68 8.60 16.75
CA GLN A 235 21.39 9.07 16.25
C GLN A 235 20.60 7.89 15.64
N PRO A 236 19.28 7.89 15.78
CA PRO A 236 18.44 6.88 15.15
C PRO A 236 18.47 7.03 13.62
N VAL A 237 18.51 5.92 12.91
CA VAL A 237 18.33 5.83 11.46
C VAL A 237 17.09 4.98 11.22
N LEU A 238 16.05 5.61 10.71
CA LEU A 238 14.83 4.95 10.30
C LEU A 238 14.98 4.51 8.85
N ILE A 239 14.69 3.26 8.58
CA ILE A 239 14.57 2.70 7.23
C ILE A 239 13.17 2.14 7.08
N ASP A 240 12.38 2.78 6.24
CA ASP A 240 10.97 2.53 5.99
C ASP A 240 10.78 2.33 4.48
N TYR A 241 10.59 1.06 4.09
CA TYR A 241 10.58 0.67 2.69
C TYR A 241 9.46 -0.33 2.40
N PRO A 242 8.66 -0.06 1.37
CA PRO A 242 7.76 -1.06 0.80
C PRO A 242 8.53 -2.02 -0.13
N GLY A 243 8.28 -3.30 0.03
CA GLY A 243 8.72 -4.35 -0.90
C GLY A 243 7.67 -4.59 -1.99
N VAL A 244 8.02 -4.41 -3.27
CA VAL A 244 7.10 -4.62 -4.39
C VAL A 244 7.58 -5.73 -5.29
N PHE A 245 6.90 -6.87 -5.24
CA PHE A 245 7.21 -8.04 -6.05
C PHE A 245 5.92 -8.65 -6.61
N ASN A 246 5.92 -9.04 -7.88
CA ASN A 246 4.75 -9.53 -8.60
C ASN A 246 3.53 -8.59 -8.48
N GLY A 247 3.77 -7.28 -8.34
CA GLY A 247 2.76 -6.25 -8.18
C GLY A 247 2.25 -6.04 -6.75
N TYR A 248 2.51 -6.95 -5.80
CA TYR A 248 2.03 -6.87 -4.42
C TYR A 248 3.02 -6.16 -3.52
N ILE A 249 2.49 -5.42 -2.54
CA ILE A 249 3.24 -4.54 -1.65
C ILE A 249 3.13 -5.04 -0.21
N ALA A 250 4.27 -5.23 0.44
CA ALA A 250 4.39 -5.34 1.89
C ALA A 250 5.22 -4.17 2.40
N ASP A 251 4.87 -3.62 3.56
CA ASP A 251 5.56 -2.47 4.15
C ASP A 251 6.26 -2.81 5.45
N MET A 252 7.42 -2.18 5.69
CA MET A 252 8.23 -2.48 6.86
C MET A 252 9.18 -1.35 7.23
N THR A 253 9.15 -0.95 8.50
CA THR A 253 10.15 -0.06 9.11
C THR A 253 11.07 -0.80 10.05
N ARG A 254 12.38 -0.51 9.98
CA ARG A 254 13.40 -0.95 10.94
C ARG A 254 14.29 0.21 11.39
N MET A 255 14.75 0.10 12.64
CA MET A 255 15.60 1.10 13.27
C MET A 255 17.04 0.61 13.39
N PHE A 256 17.97 1.50 13.07
CA PHE A 256 19.41 1.27 13.18
C PHE A 256 20.07 2.41 13.95
N VAL A 257 21.16 2.12 14.65
CA VAL A 257 21.94 3.13 15.38
C VAL A 257 23.42 2.79 15.25
N VAL A 258 24.24 3.73 14.78
CA VAL A 258 25.69 3.61 14.86
C VAL A 258 26.13 4.20 16.22
N GLY A 259 26.56 3.34 17.13
CA GLY A 259 26.90 3.75 18.50
C GLY A 259 25.81 3.49 19.52
N ARG A 260 25.33 4.52 20.22
CA ARG A 260 24.36 4.40 21.33
C ARG A 260 23.12 5.26 21.08
N LEU A 261 21.96 4.79 21.55
CA LEU A 261 20.72 5.53 21.48
C LEU A 261 20.47 6.32 22.80
N ASP A 262 19.85 7.50 22.69
CA ASP A 262 19.33 8.26 23.81
C ASP A 262 18.24 7.48 24.54
N GLN A 263 18.21 7.55 25.89
CA GLN A 263 17.26 6.77 26.72
C GLN A 263 15.79 7.15 26.47
N GLU A 264 15.51 8.42 26.13
CA GLU A 264 14.14 8.84 25.79
C GLU A 264 13.68 8.23 24.47
N LEU A 265 14.57 8.13 23.47
CA LEU A 265 14.29 7.47 22.21
C LEU A 265 14.13 5.95 22.41
N GLN A 266 14.95 5.32 23.26
CA GLN A 266 14.78 3.91 23.58
C GLN A 266 13.41 3.65 24.22
N ARG A 267 13.01 4.46 25.21
CA ARG A 267 11.69 4.37 25.83
C ARG A 267 10.55 4.58 24.81
N ALA A 268 10.72 5.52 23.88
CA ALA A 268 9.71 5.75 22.84
C ALA A 268 9.60 4.54 21.89
N PHE A 269 10.71 3.88 21.56
CA PHE A 269 10.72 2.64 20.78
C PHE A 269 9.99 1.50 21.51
N ASP A 270 10.27 1.34 22.82
CA ASP A 270 9.61 0.31 23.63
C ASP A 270 8.07 0.53 23.63
N VAL A 271 7.63 1.79 23.75
CA VAL A 271 6.20 2.14 23.67
C VAL A 271 5.63 1.88 22.25
N ALA A 272 6.39 2.16 21.19
CA ALA A 272 5.96 1.86 19.83
C ALA A 272 5.77 0.33 19.64
N THR A 273 6.70 -0.46 20.13
CA THR A 273 6.62 -1.92 20.09
C THR A 273 5.41 -2.45 20.87
N ASP A 274 5.17 -1.91 22.07
CA ASP A 274 3.99 -2.27 22.88
C ASP A 274 2.68 -1.91 22.20
N ILE A 275 2.61 -0.74 21.53
CA ILE A 275 1.44 -0.32 20.72
C ILE A 275 1.23 -1.29 19.56
N GLN A 276 2.29 -1.64 18.82
CA GLN A 276 2.18 -2.57 17.69
C GLN A 276 1.68 -3.93 18.17
N GLU A 277 2.20 -4.44 19.29
CA GLU A 277 1.79 -5.73 19.85
C GLU A 277 0.33 -5.69 20.33
N MET A 278 -0.11 -4.61 20.99
CA MET A 278 -1.51 -4.42 21.38
C MET A 278 -2.44 -4.43 20.15
N VAL A 279 -2.09 -3.67 19.10
CA VAL A 279 -2.86 -3.63 17.85
C VAL A 279 -2.89 -5.04 17.22
N ARG A 280 -1.74 -5.71 17.12
CA ARG A 280 -1.63 -7.07 16.59
C ARG A 280 -2.57 -8.05 17.30
N GLN A 281 -2.58 -8.06 18.63
CA GLN A 281 -3.45 -8.96 19.42
C GLN A 281 -4.94 -8.63 19.25
N ALA A 282 -5.27 -7.35 19.10
CA ALA A 282 -6.63 -6.88 18.95
C ALA A 282 -7.17 -6.95 17.51
N MET A 283 -6.32 -7.17 16.50
CA MET A 283 -6.69 -7.27 15.08
C MET A 283 -7.47 -8.54 14.78
N LYS A 284 -8.76 -8.57 15.12
CA LYS A 284 -9.66 -9.71 14.90
C LYS A 284 -10.88 -9.31 14.09
N PRO A 285 -11.51 -10.24 13.34
CA PRO A 285 -12.75 -9.95 12.66
C PRO A 285 -13.82 -9.38 13.59
N GLY A 286 -14.49 -8.32 13.13
CA GLY A 286 -15.54 -7.63 13.90
C GLY A 286 -15.03 -6.48 14.79
N VAL A 287 -13.74 -6.27 14.93
CA VAL A 287 -13.17 -5.11 15.63
C VAL A 287 -13.29 -3.87 14.74
N ILE A 288 -13.65 -2.73 15.33
CA ILE A 288 -13.74 -1.44 14.62
C ILE A 288 -12.34 -0.87 14.41
N CYS A 289 -12.03 -0.44 13.20
CA CYS A 289 -10.71 0.12 12.86
C CYS A 289 -10.34 1.35 13.71
N GLU A 290 -11.30 2.24 13.98
CA GLU A 290 -11.10 3.42 14.83
C GLU A 290 -10.70 3.05 16.26
N ASP A 291 -11.26 1.98 16.82
CA ASP A 291 -10.97 1.56 18.21
C ASP A 291 -9.50 1.18 18.39
N LEU A 292 -8.88 0.58 17.37
CA LEU A 292 -7.46 0.25 17.39
C LEU A 292 -6.58 1.52 17.38
N PHE A 293 -6.93 2.51 16.57
CA PHE A 293 -6.23 3.79 16.57
C PHE A 293 -6.39 4.53 17.91
N LEU A 294 -7.60 4.59 18.44
CA LEU A 294 -7.86 5.28 19.72
C LEU A 294 -7.12 4.61 20.88
N SER A 295 -7.05 3.27 20.88
CA SER A 295 -6.28 2.51 21.86
C SER A 295 -4.77 2.80 21.76
N ALA A 296 -4.23 2.84 20.53
CA ALA A 296 -2.84 3.21 20.27
C ALA A 296 -2.51 4.64 20.77
N ALA A 297 -3.37 5.60 20.41
CA ALA A 297 -3.22 6.99 20.86
C ALA A 297 -3.28 7.13 22.39
N SER A 298 -4.20 6.40 23.04
CA SER A 298 -4.32 6.37 24.50
C SER A 298 -3.06 5.81 25.16
N MET A 299 -2.44 4.75 24.60
CA MET A 299 -1.17 4.23 25.12
C MET A 299 -0.04 5.25 25.01
N ALA A 300 0.06 5.94 23.87
CA ALA A 300 1.04 7.01 23.67
C ALA A 300 0.85 8.16 24.69
N GLU A 301 -0.39 8.58 24.96
CA GLU A 301 -0.74 9.61 25.96
C GLU A 301 -0.34 9.17 27.40
N HIS A 302 -0.67 7.94 27.77
CA HIS A 302 -0.31 7.41 29.10
C HIS A 302 1.20 7.29 29.30
N ALA A 303 1.94 7.06 28.22
CA ALA A 303 3.41 7.06 28.26
C ALA A 303 4.01 8.49 28.31
N GLY A 304 3.19 9.55 28.19
CA GLY A 304 3.62 10.94 28.09
C GLY A 304 4.23 11.31 26.74
N LEU A 305 3.93 10.53 25.68
CA LEU A 305 4.46 10.69 24.32
C LEU A 305 3.39 11.08 23.30
N GLY A 306 2.14 11.34 23.71
CA GLY A 306 1.02 11.60 22.82
C GLY A 306 1.23 12.75 21.84
N SER A 307 1.91 13.83 22.27
CA SER A 307 2.24 14.97 21.40
C SER A 307 3.24 14.64 20.28
N TYR A 308 3.95 13.52 20.36
CA TYR A 308 4.96 13.05 19.39
C TYR A 308 4.48 11.87 18.56
N PHE A 309 3.29 11.34 18.88
CA PHE A 309 2.76 10.14 18.25
C PHE A 309 2.29 10.42 16.83
N MET A 310 2.75 9.59 15.89
CA MET A 310 2.42 9.63 14.46
C MET A 310 2.80 10.93 13.74
N GLY A 311 3.87 11.60 14.16
CA GLY A 311 4.41 12.75 13.44
C GLY A 311 4.86 13.89 14.33
N MET A 312 5.33 14.98 13.70
CA MET A 312 5.72 16.20 14.39
C MET A 312 4.54 16.80 15.16
N PRO A 313 4.78 17.41 16.33
CA PRO A 313 3.74 18.10 17.08
C PRO A 313 2.98 19.11 16.23
N GLY A 314 1.66 18.90 16.07
CA GLY A 314 0.77 19.73 15.25
C GLY A 314 0.61 19.26 13.80
N GLU A 315 1.40 18.29 13.35
CA GLU A 315 1.36 17.73 11.97
C GLU A 315 1.16 16.20 11.96
N GLN A 316 0.63 15.65 13.06
CA GLN A 316 0.50 14.20 13.23
C GLN A 316 -0.50 13.59 12.25
N ALA A 317 -0.13 12.46 11.66
CA ALA A 317 -1.05 11.58 10.95
C ALA A 317 -2.13 11.05 11.92
N LYS A 318 -3.36 10.85 11.41
CA LYS A 318 -4.52 10.43 12.23
C LYS A 318 -4.86 8.96 12.04
N PHE A 319 -3.87 8.16 11.76
CA PHE A 319 -3.97 6.71 11.63
C PHE A 319 -2.75 6.04 12.30
N VAL A 320 -2.79 4.72 12.50
CA VAL A 320 -1.68 3.91 13.01
C VAL A 320 -1.40 2.69 12.14
N GLY A 321 -2.14 2.54 11.08
CA GLY A 321 -1.96 1.46 10.12
C GLY A 321 -2.93 1.57 8.95
N HIS A 322 -2.54 0.96 7.84
CA HIS A 322 -3.27 1.00 6.58
C HIS A 322 -3.22 -0.36 5.87
N GLY A 323 -4.24 -0.63 5.08
CA GLY A 323 -4.25 -1.82 4.22
C GLY A 323 -3.17 -1.73 3.14
N VAL A 324 -2.63 -2.87 2.78
CA VAL A 324 -1.68 -3.02 1.67
C VAL A 324 -2.12 -4.14 0.73
N GLY A 325 -1.68 -4.07 -0.52
CA GLY A 325 -2.01 -5.07 -1.54
C GLY A 325 -1.31 -4.76 -2.85
N LEU A 326 -2.06 -4.50 -3.91
CA LEU A 326 -1.53 -3.99 -5.18
C LEU A 326 -1.19 -2.49 -5.12
N GLU A 327 -1.71 -1.78 -4.12
CA GLU A 327 -1.43 -0.39 -3.80
C GLU A 327 -1.04 -0.28 -2.33
N LEU A 328 -0.24 0.73 -1.98
CA LEU A 328 0.27 0.93 -0.63
C LEU A 328 -0.82 1.38 0.34
N ASP A 329 -1.82 2.10 -0.15
CA ASP A 329 -2.88 2.77 0.61
C ASP A 329 -4.26 2.10 0.43
N GLU A 330 -4.34 0.78 0.59
CA GLU A 330 -5.60 0.04 0.51
C GLU A 330 -6.44 0.15 1.80
N LEU A 331 -7.68 -0.35 1.73
CA LEU A 331 -8.52 -0.57 2.92
C LEU A 331 -8.10 -1.87 3.64
N PRO A 332 -8.33 -1.94 4.96
CA PRO A 332 -8.88 -0.91 5.84
C PRO A 332 -7.82 0.08 6.31
N VAL A 333 -8.25 1.20 6.91
CA VAL A 333 -7.35 2.16 7.58
C VAL A 333 -7.67 2.18 9.07
N LEU A 334 -6.66 2.01 9.92
CA LEU A 334 -6.78 2.09 11.37
C LEU A 334 -6.68 3.56 11.80
N ALA A 335 -7.76 4.31 11.64
CA ALA A 335 -7.76 5.76 11.76
C ALA A 335 -9.01 6.29 12.48
N LYS A 336 -8.90 7.50 13.01
CA LYS A 336 -10.03 8.22 13.59
C LYS A 336 -11.11 8.45 12.53
N GLY A 337 -12.36 8.11 12.84
CA GLY A 337 -13.50 8.25 11.95
C GLY A 337 -13.75 7.05 11.02
N PHE A 338 -12.91 6.01 11.06
CA PHE A 338 -13.10 4.80 10.27
C PHE A 338 -13.85 3.72 11.07
N SER A 339 -15.17 3.67 10.87
CA SER A 339 -16.07 2.70 11.53
C SER A 339 -16.13 1.32 10.85
N MET A 340 -15.25 1.07 9.86
CA MET A 340 -15.18 -0.24 9.19
C MET A 340 -14.81 -1.32 10.19
N LEU A 341 -15.49 -2.49 10.07
CA LEU A 341 -15.15 -3.68 10.86
C LEU A 341 -14.05 -4.46 10.15
N LEU A 342 -13.07 -4.92 10.89
CA LEU A 342 -12.05 -5.83 10.38
C LEU A 342 -12.67 -7.15 9.92
N GLN A 343 -12.10 -7.72 8.88
CA GLN A 343 -12.46 -9.03 8.33
C GLN A 343 -11.23 -9.93 8.26
N ALA A 344 -11.43 -11.23 8.39
CA ALA A 344 -10.35 -12.19 8.19
C ALA A 344 -9.73 -12.03 6.79
N ASN A 345 -8.41 -12.25 6.70
CA ASN A 345 -7.60 -12.11 5.48
C ASN A 345 -7.45 -10.65 4.97
N GLN A 346 -7.85 -9.65 5.74
CA GLN A 346 -7.34 -8.30 5.46
C GLN A 346 -5.86 -8.23 5.83
N VAL A 347 -5.08 -7.44 5.07
CA VAL A 347 -3.64 -7.28 5.30
C VAL A 347 -3.36 -5.82 5.58
N ILE A 348 -2.72 -5.56 6.72
CA ILE A 348 -2.56 -4.22 7.28
C ILE A 348 -1.11 -4.03 7.72
N ALA A 349 -0.47 -2.96 7.26
CA ALA A 349 0.76 -2.42 7.82
C ALA A 349 0.42 -1.62 9.10
N VAL A 350 1.10 -1.90 10.20
CA VAL A 350 0.90 -1.23 11.50
C VAL A 350 2.20 -0.56 11.88
N GLU A 351 2.18 0.78 11.98
CA GLU A 351 3.37 1.62 11.95
C GLU A 351 3.46 2.68 13.08
N PRO A 352 3.33 2.32 14.36
CA PRO A 352 3.47 3.30 15.43
C PRO A 352 4.85 3.94 15.41
N LYS A 353 4.89 5.26 15.22
CA LYS A 353 6.12 6.05 15.16
C LYS A 353 6.02 7.28 16.08
N PHE A 354 7.15 7.71 16.63
CA PHE A 354 7.28 8.92 17.43
C PHE A 354 8.31 9.85 16.81
N VAL A 355 7.95 11.11 16.65
CA VAL A 355 8.84 12.15 16.14
C VAL A 355 9.17 13.12 17.29
N ILE A 356 10.39 13.03 17.83
CA ILE A 356 10.81 13.83 18.98
C ILE A 356 11.69 14.98 18.49
N PRO A 357 11.22 16.24 18.54
CA PRO A 357 11.96 17.39 18.06
C PRO A 357 13.37 17.48 18.64
N GLY A 358 14.36 17.66 17.77
CA GLY A 358 15.78 17.77 18.15
C GLY A 358 16.47 16.44 18.53
N LYS A 359 15.74 15.32 18.55
CA LYS A 359 16.30 13.99 18.87
C LYS A 359 16.21 13.00 17.71
N GLY A 360 15.10 12.92 17.03
CA GLY A 360 14.95 12.01 15.90
C GLY A 360 13.57 11.35 15.81
N VAL A 361 13.46 10.44 14.89
CA VAL A 361 12.30 9.57 14.66
C VAL A 361 12.61 8.18 15.21
N ILE A 362 11.64 7.59 15.87
CA ILE A 362 11.73 6.21 16.39
C ILE A 362 10.39 5.51 16.18
N GLY A 363 10.43 4.25 15.79
CA GLY A 363 9.21 3.47 15.59
C GLY A 363 9.49 2.12 14.94
N ILE A 364 8.42 1.43 14.64
CA ILE A 364 8.45 0.08 14.05
C ILE A 364 7.28 -0.07 13.09
N GLU A 365 7.44 -0.89 12.08
CA GLU A 365 6.34 -1.26 11.19
C GLU A 365 6.47 -2.71 10.74
N ASN A 366 5.35 -3.38 10.73
CA ASN A 366 5.20 -4.71 10.15
C ASN A 366 3.85 -4.86 9.45
N THR A 367 3.83 -5.69 8.43
CA THR A 367 2.60 -6.09 7.73
C THR A 367 2.02 -7.36 8.35
N PHE A 368 0.72 -7.32 8.70
CA PHE A 368 0.00 -8.40 9.36
C PHE A 368 -1.23 -8.84 8.56
N VAL A 369 -1.56 -10.12 8.65
CA VAL A 369 -2.84 -10.68 8.20
C VAL A 369 -3.79 -10.75 9.37
N VAL A 370 -5.01 -10.26 9.23
CA VAL A 370 -6.08 -10.37 10.24
C VAL A 370 -6.57 -11.83 10.31
N THR A 371 -6.50 -12.43 11.49
CA THR A 371 -7.02 -13.78 11.76
C THR A 371 -7.97 -13.79 12.97
N ALA A 372 -8.61 -14.91 13.25
CA ALA A 372 -9.49 -15.06 14.42
C ALA A 372 -8.72 -14.91 15.75
N GLU A 373 -7.43 -15.21 15.76
CA GLU A 373 -6.56 -15.18 16.94
C GLU A 373 -5.83 -13.85 17.13
N GLY A 374 -5.90 -12.94 16.14
CA GLY A 374 -5.17 -11.68 16.06
C GLY A 374 -4.43 -11.52 14.75
N GLY A 375 -3.56 -10.51 14.65
CA GLY A 375 -2.69 -10.30 13.49
C GLY A 375 -1.56 -11.34 13.43
N VAL A 376 -1.37 -11.95 12.26
CA VAL A 376 -0.23 -12.83 11.96
C VAL A 376 0.73 -12.09 11.05
N ARG A 377 1.97 -11.91 11.51
CA ARG A 377 3.01 -11.20 10.77
C ARG A 377 3.42 -11.96 9.49
N LEU A 378 3.70 -11.22 8.42
CA LEU A 378 4.08 -11.80 7.13
C LEU A 378 5.56 -12.17 7.02
N SER A 379 6.44 -11.60 7.85
CA SER A 379 7.89 -11.87 7.83
C SER A 379 8.43 -12.11 9.24
N ASP A 380 9.57 -12.79 9.35
CA ASP A 380 10.21 -13.15 10.62
C ASP A 380 11.40 -12.22 10.98
N LEU A 381 11.60 -11.09 10.27
CA LEU A 381 12.68 -10.16 10.61
C LEU A 381 12.50 -9.61 12.03
N PRO A 382 13.52 -9.70 12.93
CA PRO A 382 13.43 -9.16 14.29
C PRO A 382 13.02 -7.69 14.33
N ASP A 383 12.33 -7.31 15.41
CA ASP A 383 11.82 -5.96 15.65
C ASP A 383 12.80 -5.07 16.41
N ASP A 384 13.85 -5.64 16.98
CA ASP A 384 14.84 -4.92 17.80
C ASP A 384 15.57 -3.83 17.01
N ILE A 385 15.97 -2.77 17.72
CA ILE A 385 16.90 -1.78 17.17
C ILE A 385 18.26 -2.46 16.92
N VAL A 386 18.79 -2.30 15.73
CA VAL A 386 20.11 -2.85 15.38
C VAL A 386 21.20 -1.83 15.70
N PHE A 387 22.06 -2.16 16.67
CA PHE A 387 23.20 -1.33 17.04
C PHE A 387 24.45 -1.76 16.28
N LEU A 388 25.15 -0.78 15.71
CA LEU A 388 26.40 -0.95 14.97
C LEU A 388 27.57 -0.27 15.69
N GLU A 389 28.76 -0.82 15.53
CA GLU A 389 29.98 -0.18 16.02
C GLU A 389 30.26 1.13 15.27
N PRO A 390 30.76 2.19 15.97
CA PRO A 390 31.11 3.48 15.36
C PRO A 390 32.19 3.41 14.30
#